data_5ec5c31bae34a20982aa07d633c66696
#
_entry.id   5ec5c31bae34a20982aa07d633c66696
#
_cell.length_a   1.000
_cell.length_b   1.000
_cell.length_c   1.000
_cell.angle_alpha   90.00
_cell.angle_beta   90.00
_cell.angle_gamma   90.00
#
_symmetry.space_group_name_H-M   'P 1'
#
loop_
_entity.id
_entity.type
_entity.pdbx_description
1 polymer ?
#
loop_
_entity_poly.entity_id
_entity_poly.type
_entity_poly.pdbx_seq_one_letter_code
_entity_poly.pdbx_strand_id
1 'polypeptide(L)'
;MKTVFTALAAAALSVAMVSAHAYDPKATIADLEARLAKIGAAKLEGTDTAGTKTVPAIFFGDRKVNNNYDVVDAVRKAHNATATIFVKEGDEFVRVSTNVLTPEGKRGVGTQLVRNAAYEAVSKGRQFCGAIDVLGTAFDACYNPIKDASGKIIGVSYIGHKK
;
A
#
# COMPACT_ATOMS: atom_id res chain seq x y z
N MET A 1 52.40 55.81 10.48
CA MET A 1 50.98 55.49 10.70
C MET A 1 50.65 54.29 9.84
N LYS A 2 50.46 53.10 10.43
CA LYS A 2 50.08 51.85 9.71
C LYS A 2 48.68 51.52 10.12
N THR A 3 47.74 51.68 9.21
CA THR A 3 46.32 51.32 9.38
C THR A 3 46.15 49.81 9.09
N VAL A 4 45.73 49.08 10.12
CA VAL A 4 45.39 47.63 10.00
C VAL A 4 43.91 47.52 9.65
N PHE A 5 43.58 47.00 8.49
CA PHE A 5 42.22 46.65 8.12
C PHE A 5 41.92 45.23 8.62
N THR A 6 41.03 45.12 9.56
CA THR A 6 40.50 43.84 10.04
C THR A 6 39.32 43.45 9.17
N ALA A 7 39.47 42.38 8.37
CA ALA A 7 38.40 41.82 7.57
C ALA A 7 37.52 40.90 8.45
N LEU A 8 36.25 41.28 8.60
CA LEU A 8 35.25 40.44 9.29
C LEU A 8 34.70 39.42 8.27
N ALA A 9 35.04 38.17 8.44
CA ALA A 9 34.46 37.09 7.64
C ALA A 9 33.10 36.71 8.21
N ALA A 10 32.02 37.03 7.51
CA ALA A 10 30.67 36.59 7.82
C ALA A 10 30.49 35.14 7.30
N ALA A 11 30.44 34.17 8.21
CA ALA A 11 30.08 32.80 7.91
C ALA A 11 28.56 32.71 7.72
N ALA A 12 28.11 32.54 6.48
CA ALA A 12 26.72 32.26 6.18
C ALA A 12 26.41 30.79 6.52
N LEU A 13 25.66 30.55 7.60
CA LEU A 13 25.07 29.25 7.88
C LEU A 13 23.95 28.99 6.86
N SER A 14 24.18 28.16 5.87
CA SER A 14 23.13 27.63 5.02
C SER A 14 22.37 26.54 5.79
N VAL A 15 21.21 26.92 6.33
CA VAL A 15 20.24 25.95 6.86
C VAL A 15 19.64 25.22 5.66
N ALA A 16 20.08 23.97 5.43
CA ALA A 16 19.41 23.09 4.47
C ALA A 16 18.00 22.79 5.03
N MET A 17 16.99 23.41 4.42
CA MET A 17 15.61 23.04 4.68
C MET A 17 15.41 21.61 4.15
N VAL A 18 15.37 20.64 5.05
CA VAL A 18 14.87 19.32 4.75
C VAL A 18 13.38 19.48 4.51
N SER A 19 12.97 19.56 3.25
CA SER A 19 11.56 19.49 2.86
C SER A 19 11.03 18.16 3.36
N ALA A 20 10.21 18.20 4.41
CA ALA A 20 9.38 17.06 4.76
C ALA A 20 8.54 16.73 3.53
N HIS A 21 8.87 15.65 2.84
CA HIS A 21 8.05 15.17 1.74
C HIS A 21 6.69 14.83 2.34
N ALA A 22 5.69 15.69 2.09
CA ALA A 22 4.31 15.36 2.38
C ALA A 22 4.02 14.06 1.65
N TYR A 23 3.63 13.00 2.38
CA TYR A 23 3.28 11.74 1.76
C TYR A 23 2.09 11.94 0.80
N ASP A 24 2.17 11.29 -0.38
CA ASP A 24 1.12 11.29 -1.38
C ASP A 24 0.54 9.86 -1.50
N PRO A 25 -0.68 9.62 -0.98
CA PRO A 25 -1.31 8.31 -1.07
C PRO A 25 -1.49 7.83 -2.52
N LYS A 26 -1.73 8.75 -3.47
CA LYS A 26 -1.88 8.39 -4.89
C LYS A 26 -0.56 7.95 -5.51
N ALA A 27 0.53 8.65 -5.22
CA ALA A 27 1.86 8.24 -5.65
C ALA A 27 2.28 6.91 -5.01
N THR A 28 1.94 6.70 -3.74
CA THR A 28 2.28 5.46 -3.02
C THR A 28 1.53 4.24 -3.59
N ILE A 29 0.22 4.36 -3.89
CA ILE A 29 -0.52 3.24 -4.50
C ILE A 29 -0.04 2.98 -5.93
N ALA A 30 0.30 4.00 -6.69
CA ALA A 30 0.88 3.86 -8.03
C ALA A 30 2.22 3.11 -8.00
N ASP A 31 3.09 3.33 -6.99
CA ASP A 31 4.33 2.56 -6.82
C ASP A 31 4.05 1.09 -6.48
N LEU A 32 3.08 0.80 -5.60
CA LEU A 32 2.65 -0.58 -5.33
C LEU A 32 2.21 -1.28 -6.62
N GLU A 33 1.37 -0.64 -7.41
CA GLU A 33 0.86 -1.19 -8.68
C GLU A 33 1.97 -1.36 -9.73
N ALA A 34 2.90 -0.41 -9.81
CA ALA A 34 4.05 -0.51 -10.70
C ALA A 34 4.96 -1.69 -10.33
N ARG A 35 5.15 -1.97 -9.03
CA ARG A 35 5.91 -3.14 -8.55
C ARG A 35 5.22 -4.44 -8.94
N LEU A 36 3.90 -4.52 -8.78
CA LEU A 36 3.10 -5.69 -9.17
C LEU A 36 3.12 -5.89 -10.70
N ALA A 37 2.95 -4.81 -11.47
CA ALA A 37 2.96 -4.86 -12.93
C ALA A 37 4.33 -5.33 -13.50
N LYS A 38 5.45 -5.00 -12.85
CA LYS A 38 6.78 -5.52 -13.22
C LYS A 38 6.91 -7.03 -13.05
N ILE A 39 6.12 -7.64 -12.17
CA ILE A 39 6.11 -9.11 -11.99
C ILE A 39 5.30 -9.75 -13.12
N GLY A 40 4.19 -9.15 -13.52
CA GLY A 40 3.35 -9.62 -14.62
C GLY A 40 1.87 -9.27 -14.45
N ALA A 41 1.04 -9.76 -15.38
CA ALA A 41 -0.40 -9.57 -15.33
C ALA A 41 -1.03 -10.34 -14.16
N ALA A 42 -2.09 -9.77 -13.58
CA ALA A 42 -2.82 -10.40 -12.49
C ALA A 42 -3.70 -11.54 -12.98
N LYS A 43 -3.71 -12.67 -12.28
CA LYS A 43 -4.57 -13.83 -12.53
C LYS A 43 -4.91 -14.57 -11.25
N LEU A 44 -5.99 -15.37 -11.28
CA LEU A 44 -6.30 -16.34 -10.25
C LEU A 44 -5.96 -17.74 -10.76
N GLU A 45 -5.33 -18.57 -9.92
CA GLU A 45 -4.97 -19.94 -10.26
C GLU A 45 -4.94 -20.82 -9.01
N GLY A 46 -5.91 -21.74 -8.90
CA GLY A 46 -6.03 -22.58 -7.73
C GLY A 46 -6.46 -21.85 -6.46
N THR A 47 -6.14 -22.42 -5.33
CA THR A 47 -6.50 -21.90 -4.00
C THR A 47 -5.29 -21.87 -3.07
N ASP A 48 -5.36 -21.05 -2.02
CA ASP A 48 -4.38 -20.99 -0.93
C ASP A 48 -5.09 -20.66 0.38
N THR A 49 -4.37 -20.73 1.48
CA THR A 49 -4.88 -20.32 2.80
C THR A 49 -4.65 -18.82 3.02
N ALA A 50 -5.61 -18.18 3.71
CA ALA A 50 -5.47 -16.83 4.25
C ALA A 50 -5.96 -16.85 5.70
N GLY A 51 -5.04 -16.94 6.66
CA GLY A 51 -5.40 -17.26 8.05
C GLY A 51 -6.05 -18.66 8.13
N THR A 52 -7.30 -18.71 8.57
CA THR A 52 -8.09 -19.95 8.65
C THR A 52 -8.98 -20.19 7.43
N LYS A 53 -8.94 -19.31 6.43
CA LYS A 53 -9.81 -19.38 5.24
C LYS A 53 -9.06 -19.99 4.06
N THR A 54 -9.79 -20.76 3.23
CA THR A 54 -9.36 -21.14 1.89
C THR A 54 -9.91 -20.10 0.91
N VAL A 55 -9.04 -19.51 0.11
CA VAL A 55 -9.37 -18.43 -0.85
C VAL A 55 -8.70 -18.69 -2.19
N PRO A 56 -9.13 -18.04 -3.28
CA PRO A 56 -8.40 -18.10 -4.55
C PRO A 56 -6.94 -17.65 -4.36
N ALA A 57 -6.02 -18.31 -5.06
CA ALA A 57 -4.65 -17.86 -5.11
C ALA A 57 -4.49 -16.81 -6.22
N ILE A 58 -3.98 -15.61 -5.86
CA ILE A 58 -3.73 -14.52 -6.80
C ILE A 58 -2.24 -14.50 -7.18
N PHE A 59 -2.01 -14.42 -8.47
CA PHE A 59 -0.68 -14.34 -9.09
C PHE A 59 -0.51 -13.04 -9.85
N PHE A 60 0.72 -12.56 -9.91
CA PHE A 60 1.19 -11.60 -10.90
C PHE A 60 2.27 -12.30 -11.73
N GLY A 61 2.03 -12.45 -13.05
CA GLY A 61 2.82 -13.37 -13.86
C GLY A 61 2.79 -14.78 -13.28
N ASP A 62 3.95 -15.36 -13.00
CA ASP A 62 4.09 -16.68 -12.38
C ASP A 62 4.32 -16.65 -10.85
N ARG A 63 4.27 -15.45 -10.25
CA ARG A 63 4.52 -15.27 -8.84
C ARG A 63 3.23 -15.22 -8.04
N LYS A 64 3.04 -16.21 -7.15
CA LYS A 64 1.96 -16.20 -6.17
C LYS A 64 2.20 -15.11 -5.12
N VAL A 65 1.15 -14.33 -4.81
CA VAL A 65 1.22 -13.22 -3.86
C VAL A 65 0.61 -13.59 -2.50
N ASN A 66 -0.30 -14.57 -2.45
CA ASN A 66 -0.82 -15.06 -1.17
C ASN A 66 0.34 -15.46 -0.23
N ASN A 67 0.33 -14.96 0.99
CA ASN A 67 1.34 -15.20 2.02
C ASN A 67 2.79 -14.80 1.63
N ASN A 68 2.96 -14.02 0.57
CA ASN A 68 4.23 -13.41 0.17
C ASN A 68 4.17 -11.91 0.48
N TYR A 69 5.11 -11.41 1.28
CA TYR A 69 5.07 -10.04 1.80
C TYR A 69 6.11 -9.11 1.17
N ASP A 70 6.93 -9.58 0.24
CA ASP A 70 8.06 -8.83 -0.31
C ASP A 70 7.63 -7.49 -0.91
N VAL A 71 6.53 -7.48 -1.70
CA VAL A 71 6.06 -6.26 -2.37
C VAL A 71 5.49 -5.27 -1.36
N VAL A 72 4.64 -5.73 -0.43
CA VAL A 72 4.03 -4.86 0.59
C VAL A 72 5.07 -4.31 1.57
N ASP A 73 6.08 -5.10 1.93
CA ASP A 73 7.16 -4.66 2.81
C ASP A 73 8.12 -3.70 2.09
N ALA A 74 8.34 -3.87 0.78
CA ALA A 74 9.09 -2.92 -0.03
C ALA A 74 8.41 -1.56 -0.11
N VAL A 75 7.07 -1.51 -0.24
CA VAL A 75 6.29 -0.26 -0.17
C VAL A 75 6.44 0.41 1.20
N ARG A 76 6.36 -0.37 2.29
CA ARG A 76 6.57 0.16 3.64
C ARG A 76 7.96 0.78 3.79
N LYS A 77 8.98 0.11 3.28
CA LYS A 77 10.36 0.61 3.33
C LYS A 77 10.54 1.90 2.52
N ALA A 78 9.90 1.99 1.35
CA ALA A 78 10.06 3.13 0.44
C ALA A 78 9.24 4.37 0.88
N HIS A 79 8.03 4.17 1.43
CA HIS A 79 7.05 5.23 1.67
C HIS A 79 6.61 5.37 3.12
N ASN A 80 7.12 4.55 4.04
CA ASN A 80 6.63 4.47 5.42
C ASN A 80 5.10 4.27 5.49
N ALA A 81 4.56 3.51 4.55
CA ALA A 81 3.14 3.26 4.37
C ALA A 81 2.81 1.79 4.63
N THR A 82 1.61 1.51 5.11
CA THR A 82 1.06 0.17 5.09
C THR A 82 0.58 -0.19 3.67
N ALA A 83 0.67 -1.47 3.32
CA ALA A 83 0.19 -1.97 2.03
C ALA A 83 -0.47 -3.33 2.19
N THR A 84 -1.43 -3.62 1.32
CA THR A 84 -2.17 -4.88 1.30
C THR A 84 -2.57 -5.25 -0.13
N ILE A 85 -2.53 -6.55 -0.41
CA ILE A 85 -3.21 -7.16 -1.54
C ILE A 85 -4.35 -8.00 -0.99
N PHE A 86 -5.55 -7.77 -1.51
CA PHE A 86 -6.73 -8.57 -1.25
C PHE A 86 -7.04 -9.44 -2.46
N VAL A 87 -7.58 -10.63 -2.24
CA VAL A 87 -8.21 -11.44 -3.28
C VAL A 87 -9.73 -11.39 -3.14
N LYS A 88 -10.44 -11.42 -4.26
CA LYS A 88 -11.91 -11.50 -4.26
C LYS A 88 -12.34 -12.94 -4.00
N GLU A 89 -13.15 -13.13 -2.96
CA GLU A 89 -13.79 -14.40 -2.60
C GLU A 89 -15.28 -14.18 -2.44
N GLY A 90 -16.08 -14.67 -3.38
CA GLY A 90 -17.51 -14.33 -3.44
C GLY A 90 -17.69 -12.82 -3.55
N ASP A 91 -18.43 -12.24 -2.60
CA ASP A 91 -18.65 -10.79 -2.50
C ASP A 91 -17.65 -10.09 -1.56
N GLU A 92 -16.71 -10.83 -0.98
CA GLU A 92 -15.74 -10.29 -0.04
C GLU A 92 -14.36 -10.10 -0.68
N PHE A 93 -13.57 -9.21 -0.09
CA PHE A 93 -12.14 -9.05 -0.39
C PHE A 93 -11.34 -9.47 0.85
N VAL A 94 -10.56 -10.53 0.74
CA VAL A 94 -9.79 -11.13 1.84
C VAL A 94 -8.33 -10.75 1.73
N ARG A 95 -7.71 -10.28 2.82
CA ARG A 95 -6.27 -9.95 2.86
C ARG A 95 -5.44 -11.19 2.70
N VAL A 96 -4.60 -11.24 1.68
CA VAL A 96 -3.71 -12.37 1.39
C VAL A 96 -2.23 -12.01 1.47
N SER A 97 -1.89 -10.73 1.30
CA SER A 97 -0.55 -10.19 1.52
C SER A 97 -0.69 -8.81 2.16
N THR A 98 -0.10 -8.61 3.34
CA THR A 98 -0.26 -7.36 4.09
C THR A 98 0.85 -7.13 5.09
N ASN A 99 1.16 -5.86 5.35
CA ASN A 99 1.95 -5.43 6.51
C ASN A 99 1.10 -4.60 7.51
N VAL A 100 -0.22 -4.53 7.31
CA VAL A 100 -1.15 -4.03 8.34
C VAL A 100 -1.19 -5.04 9.47
N LEU A 101 -1.02 -4.55 10.71
CA LEU A 101 -1.03 -5.40 11.89
C LEU A 101 -2.41 -5.36 12.57
N THR A 102 -2.80 -6.49 13.13
CA THR A 102 -3.93 -6.58 14.07
C THR A 102 -3.55 -5.95 15.41
N PRO A 103 -4.52 -5.71 16.32
CA PRO A 103 -4.21 -5.23 17.67
C PRO A 103 -3.22 -6.12 18.44
N GLU A 104 -3.16 -7.42 18.12
CA GLU A 104 -2.23 -8.40 18.71
C GLU A 104 -0.84 -8.39 18.06
N GLY A 105 -0.58 -7.45 17.11
CA GLY A 105 0.71 -7.30 16.45
C GLY A 105 1.00 -8.32 15.34
N LYS A 106 0.01 -9.09 14.90
CA LYS A 106 0.13 -10.05 13.78
C LYS A 106 -0.29 -9.42 12.46
N ARG A 107 0.25 -9.88 11.32
CA ARG A 107 -0.25 -9.47 10.00
C ARG A 107 -1.72 -9.85 9.85
N GLY A 108 -2.54 -8.92 9.40
CA GLY A 108 -4.00 -9.09 9.29
C GLY A 108 -4.46 -10.02 8.16
N VAL A 109 -3.67 -11.03 7.79
CA VAL A 109 -4.00 -12.03 6.76
C VAL A 109 -5.29 -12.77 7.15
N GLY A 110 -6.18 -12.97 6.18
CA GLY A 110 -7.49 -13.61 6.38
C GLY A 110 -8.60 -12.68 6.85
N THR A 111 -8.28 -11.43 7.24
CA THR A 111 -9.33 -10.44 7.54
C THR A 111 -9.92 -9.85 6.25
N GLN A 112 -11.16 -9.39 6.32
CA GLN A 112 -11.89 -8.87 5.17
C GLN A 112 -11.81 -7.34 5.10
N LEU A 113 -11.95 -6.81 3.89
CA LEU A 113 -12.23 -5.40 3.69
C LEU A 113 -13.62 -5.09 4.22
N VAL A 114 -13.71 -4.15 5.14
CA VAL A 114 -15.00 -3.71 5.70
C VAL A 114 -15.87 -3.10 4.60
N ARG A 115 -17.17 -3.37 4.64
CA ARG A 115 -18.16 -2.81 3.68
C ARG A 115 -18.42 -1.35 3.97
N ASN A 116 -17.52 -0.49 3.51
CA ASN A 116 -17.51 0.96 3.65
C ASN A 116 -17.37 1.64 2.28
N ALA A 117 -17.12 2.95 2.25
CA ALA A 117 -16.97 3.72 1.00
C ALA A 117 -15.86 3.17 0.08
N ALA A 118 -14.77 2.61 0.64
CA ALA A 118 -13.72 1.97 -0.15
C ALA A 118 -14.23 0.69 -0.81
N TYR A 119 -14.90 -0.19 -0.06
CA TYR A 119 -15.52 -1.41 -0.60
C TYR A 119 -16.50 -1.08 -1.74
N GLU A 120 -17.40 -0.10 -1.52
CA GLU A 120 -18.37 0.33 -2.52
C GLU A 120 -17.72 0.83 -3.82
N ALA A 121 -16.62 1.59 -3.70
CA ALA A 121 -15.92 2.10 -4.86
C ALA A 121 -15.23 0.98 -5.64
N VAL A 122 -14.42 0.14 -4.96
CA VAL A 122 -13.63 -0.90 -5.65
C VAL A 122 -14.51 -2.01 -6.22
N SER A 123 -15.65 -2.32 -5.59
CA SER A 123 -16.62 -3.28 -6.11
C SER A 123 -17.25 -2.81 -7.43
N LYS A 124 -17.32 -1.50 -7.64
CA LYS A 124 -17.78 -0.85 -8.90
C LYS A 124 -16.62 -0.55 -9.87
N GLY A 125 -15.42 -1.08 -9.62
CA GLY A 125 -14.25 -0.90 -10.46
C GLY A 125 -13.60 0.48 -10.39
N ARG A 126 -13.87 1.27 -9.33
CA ARG A 126 -13.35 2.63 -9.12
C ARG A 126 -12.33 2.69 -7.98
N GLN A 127 -11.37 3.58 -8.10
CA GLN A 127 -10.45 3.93 -7.01
C GLN A 127 -11.20 4.64 -5.88
N PHE A 128 -10.79 4.38 -4.65
CA PHE A 128 -11.11 5.18 -3.48
C PHE A 128 -9.82 5.75 -2.88
N CYS A 129 -9.80 7.04 -2.56
CA CYS A 129 -8.76 7.64 -1.72
C CYS A 129 -9.42 8.54 -0.68
N GLY A 130 -9.04 8.42 0.59
CA GLY A 130 -9.58 9.21 1.68
C GLY A 130 -9.24 8.68 3.07
N ALA A 131 -9.73 9.38 4.07
CA ALA A 131 -9.60 8.98 5.46
C ALA A 131 -10.50 7.77 5.76
N ILE A 132 -9.93 6.75 6.40
CA ILE A 132 -10.63 5.50 6.72
C ILE A 132 -10.02 4.83 7.95
N ASP A 133 -10.84 4.07 8.69
CA ASP A 133 -10.36 3.16 9.73
C ASP A 133 -9.96 1.80 9.13
N VAL A 134 -8.82 1.30 9.53
CA VAL A 134 -8.33 -0.04 9.16
C VAL A 134 -7.90 -0.77 10.41
N LEU A 135 -8.64 -1.80 10.79
CA LEU A 135 -8.41 -2.61 11.99
C LEU A 135 -8.25 -1.76 13.27
N GLY A 136 -9.08 -0.73 13.44
CA GLY A 136 -9.09 0.15 14.61
C GLY A 136 -8.05 1.27 14.59
N THR A 137 -7.42 1.53 13.44
CA THR A 137 -6.43 2.61 13.28
C THR A 137 -6.85 3.53 12.13
N ALA A 138 -6.76 4.86 12.34
CA ALA A 138 -7.08 5.86 11.32
C ALA A 138 -5.93 5.99 10.30
N PHE A 139 -6.27 5.96 9.02
CA PHE A 139 -5.34 6.12 7.89
C PHE A 139 -5.87 7.12 6.86
N ASP A 140 -4.96 7.78 6.17
CA ASP A 140 -5.21 8.29 4.83
C ASP A 140 -4.80 7.20 3.83
N ALA A 141 -5.77 6.66 3.10
CA ALA A 141 -5.60 5.45 2.34
C ALA A 141 -6.10 5.57 0.91
N CYS A 142 -5.51 4.78 0.02
CA CYS A 142 -6.03 4.54 -1.32
C CYS A 142 -6.26 3.05 -1.55
N TYR A 143 -7.31 2.74 -2.31
CA TYR A 143 -7.69 1.40 -2.75
C TYR A 143 -7.94 1.40 -4.24
N ASN A 144 -7.38 0.43 -4.96
CA ASN A 144 -7.63 0.22 -6.39
C ASN A 144 -8.10 -1.21 -6.66
N PRO A 145 -9.09 -1.41 -7.56
CA PRO A 145 -9.45 -2.75 -7.98
C PRO A 145 -8.33 -3.38 -8.83
N ILE A 146 -7.98 -4.62 -8.52
CA ILE A 146 -7.10 -5.44 -9.35
C ILE A 146 -7.97 -6.21 -10.34
N LYS A 147 -7.67 -6.09 -11.64
CA LYS A 147 -8.40 -6.75 -12.71
C LYS A 147 -7.50 -7.76 -13.43
N ASP A 148 -8.08 -8.86 -13.85
CA ASP A 148 -7.43 -9.81 -14.76
C ASP A 148 -7.43 -9.31 -16.21
N ALA A 149 -6.88 -10.11 -17.12
CA ALA A 149 -6.79 -9.78 -18.55
C ALA A 149 -8.17 -9.61 -19.23
N SER A 150 -9.25 -10.16 -18.65
CA SER A 150 -10.62 -10.00 -19.16
C SER A 150 -11.30 -8.72 -18.61
N GLY A 151 -10.66 -8.00 -17.70
CA GLY A 151 -11.23 -6.83 -17.03
C GLY A 151 -12.07 -7.17 -15.79
N LYS A 152 -12.15 -8.45 -15.39
CA LYS A 152 -12.86 -8.89 -14.18
C LYS A 152 -12.08 -8.47 -12.93
N ILE A 153 -12.80 -7.94 -11.94
CA ILE A 153 -12.21 -7.61 -10.64
C ILE A 153 -11.93 -8.90 -9.89
N ILE A 154 -10.66 -9.17 -9.60
CA ILE A 154 -10.17 -10.37 -8.91
C ILE A 154 -9.54 -10.06 -7.55
N GLY A 155 -9.33 -8.79 -7.23
CA GLY A 155 -8.74 -8.36 -5.97
C GLY A 155 -8.74 -6.85 -5.81
N VAL A 156 -8.03 -6.39 -4.77
CA VAL A 156 -7.84 -4.96 -4.47
C VAL A 156 -6.41 -4.74 -3.97
N SER A 157 -5.75 -3.70 -4.46
CA SER A 157 -4.53 -3.14 -3.89
C SER A 157 -4.88 -2.03 -2.90
N TYR A 158 -4.12 -1.92 -1.82
CA TYR A 158 -4.31 -0.92 -0.77
C TYR A 158 -2.98 -0.38 -0.30
N ILE A 159 -2.97 0.92 -0.03
CA ILE A 159 -1.95 1.57 0.80
C ILE A 159 -2.62 2.47 1.84
N GLY A 160 -1.92 2.70 2.95
CA GLY A 160 -2.37 3.65 3.96
C GLY A 160 -1.21 4.28 4.73
N HIS A 161 -1.32 5.58 4.94
CA HIS A 161 -0.47 6.32 5.84
C HIS A 161 -1.22 6.55 7.15
N LYS A 162 -0.63 6.12 8.25
CA LYS A 162 -1.22 6.29 9.59
C LYS A 162 -1.31 7.78 9.92
N LYS A 163 -2.47 8.21 10.44
CA LYS A 163 -2.69 9.55 10.97
C LYS A 163 -2.12 9.74 12.35
#